data_1fc8630710cef965f80b7b671e127b66
#
_entry.id   1fc8630710cef965f80b7b671e127b66
#
_cell.length_a   1.000
_cell.length_b   1.000
_cell.length_c   1.000
_cell.angle_alpha   90.00
_cell.angle_beta   90.00
_cell.angle_gamma   90.00
#
_symmetry.space_group_name_H-M   'P 1'
#
loop_
_entity.id
_entity.type
_entity.pdbx_description
1 polymer ?
#
loop_
_entity_poly.entity_id
_entity_poly.type
_entity_poly.pdbx_seq_one_letter_code
_entity_poly.pdbx_strand_id
1 'polypeptide(L)'
;MATTVVVNDKMQSGYRYQRTAPEGRDFDPVFKLDLTPAQMLKMGVFGGKYMTDCADEFPEDWFNSAKLSPKFRNPKLNFFNVDASKPLSYWVEKGWIHEDDPRGWFQWYCRYYMGRRHADDERQIKRWMNMTRHISQLKKNCMRSSFTFRKKLGRYKVAVSSIPHQSWNVPGPSVVDLGGMENIPC
;
A
#
# COMPACT_ATOMS: atom_id res chain seq x y z
N MET A 1 -11.97 14.36 20.06
CA MET A 1 -12.02 15.69 19.39
C MET A 1 -11.32 15.57 18.04
N ALA A 2 -11.86 16.19 17.01
CA ALA A 2 -11.21 16.23 15.70
C ALA A 2 -9.94 17.10 15.76
N THR A 3 -8.84 16.59 15.22
CA THR A 3 -7.56 17.31 15.16
C THR A 3 -7.25 17.69 13.72
N THR A 4 -6.96 18.98 13.47
CA THR A 4 -6.54 19.46 12.15
C THR A 4 -5.05 19.19 11.96
N VAL A 5 -4.68 18.55 10.87
CA VAL A 5 -3.30 18.40 10.39
C VAL A 5 -3.08 19.35 9.22
N VAL A 6 -1.94 20.05 9.22
CA VAL A 6 -1.50 20.92 8.13
C VAL A 6 -0.25 20.33 7.52
N VAL A 7 -0.28 20.09 6.22
CA VAL A 7 0.82 19.47 5.48
C VAL A 7 1.52 20.53 4.64
N ASN A 8 2.84 20.61 4.82
CA ASN A 8 3.72 21.48 4.04
C ASN A 8 4.96 20.69 3.62
N ASP A 9 4.88 20.05 2.47
CA ASP A 9 5.98 19.27 1.90
C ASP A 9 6.20 19.60 0.40
N LYS A 10 7.06 18.85 -0.26
CA LYS A 10 7.40 19.09 -1.68
C LYS A 10 6.22 18.89 -2.65
N MET A 11 5.21 18.14 -2.28
CA MET A 11 4.09 17.82 -3.15
C MET A 11 2.80 18.52 -2.72
N GLN A 12 2.70 18.95 -1.45
CA GLN A 12 1.52 19.62 -0.92
C GLN A 12 1.92 20.80 -0.02
N SER A 13 1.48 21.98 -0.38
CA SER A 13 1.67 23.21 0.42
C SER A 13 0.34 23.68 0.96
N GLY A 14 0.23 23.78 2.30
CA GLY A 14 -0.99 24.24 2.96
C GLY A 14 -2.17 23.27 2.91
N TYR A 15 -1.95 22.02 2.51
CA TYR A 15 -3.00 21.00 2.53
C TYR A 15 -3.46 20.77 3.97
N ARG A 16 -4.76 20.65 4.17
CA ARG A 16 -5.36 20.47 5.51
C ARG A 16 -6.34 19.32 5.51
N TYR A 17 -6.27 18.49 6.55
CA TYR A 17 -7.27 17.45 6.77
C TYR A 17 -7.61 17.28 8.26
N GLN A 18 -8.74 16.64 8.52
CA GLN A 18 -9.21 16.35 9.87
C GLN A 18 -8.95 14.89 10.22
N ARG A 19 -8.41 14.66 11.42
CA ARG A 19 -8.40 13.34 12.05
C ARG A 19 -9.65 13.23 12.90
N THR A 20 -10.62 12.43 12.45
CA THR A 20 -11.95 12.29 13.07
C THR A 20 -12.14 10.95 13.77
N ALA A 21 -11.26 9.98 13.49
CA ALA A 21 -11.21 8.68 14.15
C ALA A 21 -9.93 8.52 14.98
N PRO A 22 -9.90 7.65 15.99
CA PRO A 22 -8.69 7.29 16.70
C PRO A 22 -7.69 6.58 15.78
N GLU A 23 -6.41 6.76 16.07
CA GLU A 23 -5.34 6.07 15.35
C GLU A 23 -5.48 4.55 15.47
N GLY A 24 -5.38 3.86 14.33
CA GLY A 24 -5.42 2.40 14.26
C GLY A 24 -6.79 1.78 14.57
N ARG A 25 -7.87 2.56 14.61
CA ARG A 25 -9.22 2.12 14.98
C ARG A 25 -10.28 2.66 14.03
N ASP A 26 -11.52 2.17 14.22
CA ASP A 26 -12.70 2.61 13.49
C ASP A 26 -12.54 2.56 11.97
N PHE A 27 -11.91 1.48 11.50
CA PHE A 27 -11.80 1.20 10.07
C PHE A 27 -13.11 0.70 9.51
N ASP A 28 -13.30 0.88 8.20
CA ASP A 28 -14.40 0.23 7.49
C ASP A 28 -14.37 -1.29 7.79
N PRO A 29 -15.49 -1.92 8.13
CA PRO A 29 -15.55 -3.34 8.53
C PRO A 29 -15.00 -4.30 7.46
N VAL A 30 -15.01 -3.92 6.18
CA VAL A 30 -14.44 -4.74 5.09
C VAL A 30 -12.94 -4.54 4.93
N PHE A 31 -12.38 -3.46 5.50
CA PHE A 31 -10.97 -3.10 5.41
C PHE A 31 -10.16 -3.70 6.57
N LYS A 32 -9.84 -4.98 6.46
CA LYS A 32 -9.10 -5.74 7.49
C LYS A 32 -7.62 -5.80 7.13
N LEU A 33 -6.81 -5.05 7.86
CA LEU A 33 -5.37 -4.93 7.63
C LEU A 33 -4.58 -5.85 8.57
N ASP A 34 -3.56 -6.53 8.03
CA ASP A 34 -2.65 -7.36 8.82
C ASP A 34 -1.43 -6.58 9.33
N LEU A 35 -1.08 -5.46 8.68
CA LEU A 35 0.13 -4.70 8.97
C LEU A 35 -0.16 -3.22 9.15
N THR A 36 0.42 -2.64 10.19
CA THR A 36 0.43 -1.19 10.42
C THR A 36 1.37 -0.48 9.44
N PRO A 37 1.22 0.85 9.23
CA PRO A 37 2.18 1.62 8.44
C PRO A 37 3.62 1.47 8.91
N ALA A 38 3.88 1.50 10.22
CA ALA A 38 5.21 1.29 10.80
C ALA A 38 5.79 -0.08 10.43
N GLN A 39 4.99 -1.15 10.51
CA GLN A 39 5.42 -2.49 10.11
C GLN A 39 5.73 -2.56 8.60
N MET A 40 4.95 -1.90 7.76
CA MET A 40 5.21 -1.83 6.33
C MET A 40 6.50 -1.08 6.01
N LEU A 41 6.78 0.05 6.68
CA LEU A 41 8.04 0.78 6.56
C LEU A 41 9.24 -0.07 7.02
N LYS A 42 9.10 -0.80 8.13
CA LYS A 42 10.11 -1.76 8.61
C LYS A 42 10.40 -2.87 7.59
N MET A 43 9.40 -3.28 6.82
CA MET A 43 9.57 -4.26 5.74
C MET A 43 10.20 -3.66 4.47
N GLY A 44 10.49 -2.36 4.42
CA GLY A 44 11.09 -1.68 3.29
C GLY A 44 10.17 -1.61 2.08
N VAL A 45 8.89 -1.31 2.29
CA VAL A 45 7.92 -1.14 1.21
C VAL A 45 8.45 -0.18 0.15
N PHE A 46 8.16 -0.47 -1.10
CA PHE A 46 8.60 0.31 -2.26
C PHE A 46 10.11 0.59 -2.32
N GLY A 47 10.93 -0.31 -1.76
CA GLY A 47 12.38 -0.20 -1.76
C GLY A 47 12.92 0.94 -0.90
N GLY A 48 12.21 1.32 0.15
CA GLY A 48 12.63 2.28 1.16
C GLY A 48 12.57 3.76 0.75
N LYS A 49 12.17 4.07 -0.48
CA LYS A 49 12.05 5.45 -0.98
C LYS A 49 10.79 6.15 -0.47
N TYR A 50 9.74 5.38 -0.19
CA TYR A 50 8.42 5.91 0.09
C TYR A 50 8.38 6.67 1.42
N MET A 51 7.63 7.78 1.45
CA MET A 51 7.39 8.64 2.61
C MET A 51 8.62 9.37 3.18
N THR A 52 9.79 9.25 2.55
CA THR A 52 11.02 9.88 3.06
C THR A 52 11.06 11.40 2.87
N ASP A 53 10.19 11.94 2.04
CA ASP A 53 10.07 13.38 1.74
C ASP A 53 8.87 14.05 2.43
N CYS A 54 8.12 13.30 3.24
CA CYS A 54 6.97 13.78 4.01
C CYS A 54 6.89 13.10 5.39
N ALA A 55 8.02 12.65 5.92
CA ALA A 55 8.07 11.92 7.20
C ALA A 55 7.51 12.76 8.37
N ASP A 56 7.71 14.06 8.33
CA ASP A 56 7.28 15.01 9.38
C ASP A 56 5.74 15.06 9.57
N GLU A 57 4.99 14.57 8.60
CA GLU A 57 3.52 14.46 8.71
C GLU A 57 3.09 13.32 9.66
N PHE A 58 3.96 12.31 9.85
CA PHE A 58 3.63 11.05 10.51
C PHE A 58 4.39 10.89 11.83
N PRO A 59 3.94 9.98 12.73
CA PRO A 59 4.64 9.71 13.97
C PRO A 59 6.09 9.31 13.74
N GLU A 60 7.01 9.93 14.47
CA GLU A 60 8.46 9.72 14.35
C GLU A 60 8.84 8.26 14.60
N ASP A 61 8.18 7.59 15.54
CA ASP A 61 8.41 6.19 15.89
C ASP A 61 8.17 5.21 14.74
N TRP A 62 7.34 5.57 13.75
CA TRP A 62 7.16 4.75 12.56
C TRP A 62 8.45 4.59 11.76
N PHE A 63 9.35 5.57 11.85
CA PHE A 63 10.59 5.62 11.08
C PHE A 63 11.80 5.04 11.85
N ASN A 64 11.71 4.81 13.16
CA ASN A 64 12.82 4.32 14.01
C ASN A 64 13.41 2.99 13.51
N SER A 65 12.59 2.11 12.96
CA SER A 65 13.03 0.81 12.42
C SER A 65 12.81 0.68 10.92
N ALA A 66 12.47 1.77 10.23
CA ALA A 66 12.16 1.77 8.81
C ALA A 66 13.42 1.53 7.97
N LYS A 67 13.28 0.75 6.91
CA LYS A 67 14.34 0.57 5.90
C LYS A 67 14.23 1.66 4.86
N LEU A 68 15.02 2.72 5.01
CA LEU A 68 14.91 3.93 4.20
C LEU A 68 16.02 4.02 3.15
N SER A 69 15.67 4.55 1.98
CA SER A 69 16.56 4.89 0.88
C SER A 69 16.11 6.19 0.21
N PRO A 70 16.41 7.36 0.82
CA PRO A 70 15.86 8.66 0.41
C PRO A 70 16.25 9.10 -1.01
N LYS A 71 17.45 8.73 -1.48
CA LYS A 71 17.96 9.17 -2.78
C LYS A 71 17.34 8.40 -3.95
N PHE A 72 17.24 7.08 -3.84
CA PHE A 72 16.72 6.21 -4.90
C PHE A 72 16.02 4.98 -4.29
N ARG A 73 15.10 4.40 -5.04
CA ARG A 73 14.45 3.15 -4.67
C ARG A 73 15.47 2.00 -4.72
N ASN A 74 15.58 1.24 -3.62
CA ASN A 74 16.43 0.07 -3.52
C ASN A 74 15.61 -1.21 -3.27
N PRO A 75 15.34 -2.03 -4.31
CA PRO A 75 14.56 -3.26 -4.15
C PRO A 75 15.13 -4.26 -3.15
N LYS A 76 16.45 -4.21 -2.86
CA LYS A 76 17.10 -5.09 -1.88
C LYS A 76 16.66 -4.81 -0.43
N LEU A 77 16.14 -3.61 -0.15
CA LEU A 77 15.59 -3.28 1.17
C LEU A 77 14.21 -3.90 1.40
N ASN A 78 13.49 -4.20 0.32
CA ASN A 78 12.20 -4.86 0.42
C ASN A 78 12.36 -6.25 1.03
N PHE A 79 11.49 -6.59 1.99
CA PHE A 79 11.54 -7.87 2.71
C PHE A 79 11.61 -9.10 1.80
N PHE A 80 10.97 -9.05 0.64
CA PHE A 80 10.96 -10.14 -0.34
C PHE A 80 12.03 -10.00 -1.43
N ASN A 81 12.89 -8.99 -1.36
CA ASN A 81 13.92 -8.70 -2.37
C ASN A 81 13.37 -8.60 -3.80
N VAL A 82 12.18 -8.00 -3.95
CA VAL A 82 11.52 -7.85 -5.24
C VAL A 82 11.25 -6.38 -5.55
N ASP A 83 11.32 -6.02 -6.84
CA ASP A 83 10.81 -4.76 -7.32
C ASP A 83 9.28 -4.85 -7.47
N ALA A 84 8.57 -4.31 -6.50
CA ALA A 84 7.14 -4.51 -6.35
C ALA A 84 6.27 -3.38 -6.91
N SER A 85 6.87 -2.31 -7.44
CA SER A 85 6.09 -1.15 -7.88
C SER A 85 6.61 -0.52 -9.16
N LYS A 86 5.71 0.05 -9.94
CA LYS A 86 6.04 0.98 -11.02
C LYS A 86 6.40 2.36 -10.44
N PRO A 87 7.07 3.23 -11.20
CA PRO A 87 7.30 4.62 -10.80
C PRO A 87 5.98 5.37 -10.55
N LEU A 88 6.03 6.41 -9.71
CA LEU A 88 4.85 7.23 -9.41
C LEU A 88 4.23 7.84 -10.68
N SER A 89 5.06 8.30 -11.62
CA SER A 89 4.62 8.85 -12.92
C SER A 89 3.70 7.91 -13.69
N TYR A 90 3.97 6.61 -13.67
CA TYR A 90 3.10 5.61 -14.29
C TYR A 90 1.68 5.61 -13.67
N TRP A 91 1.59 5.71 -12.36
CA TRP A 91 0.30 5.71 -11.67
C TRP A 91 -0.47 7.03 -11.86
N VAL A 92 0.25 8.14 -11.96
CA VAL A 92 -0.32 9.45 -12.31
C VAL A 92 -0.91 9.40 -13.72
N GLU A 93 -0.17 8.90 -14.71
CA GLU A 93 -0.63 8.73 -16.10
C GLU A 93 -1.89 7.86 -16.19
N LYS A 94 -1.98 6.82 -15.36
CA LYS A 94 -3.16 5.93 -15.30
C LYS A 94 -4.35 6.52 -14.51
N GLY A 95 -4.25 7.73 -14.00
CA GLY A 95 -5.31 8.36 -13.20
C GLY A 95 -5.59 7.68 -11.85
N TRP A 96 -4.60 6.97 -11.30
CA TRP A 96 -4.78 6.20 -10.07
C TRP A 96 -4.41 6.98 -8.81
N ILE A 97 -3.80 8.15 -8.97
CA ILE A 97 -3.40 9.02 -7.86
C ILE A 97 -4.50 10.04 -7.62
N HIS A 98 -4.92 10.18 -6.37
CA HIS A 98 -5.82 11.25 -5.94
C HIS A 98 -4.99 12.49 -5.59
N GLU A 99 -5.50 13.68 -5.88
CA GLU A 99 -4.80 14.94 -5.61
C GLU A 99 -4.47 15.14 -4.14
N ASP A 100 -5.36 14.70 -3.25
CA ASP A 100 -5.15 14.77 -1.80
C ASP A 100 -4.11 13.76 -1.28
N ASP A 101 -3.81 12.72 -2.04
CA ASP A 101 -2.79 11.72 -1.70
C ASP A 101 -1.80 11.54 -2.86
N PRO A 102 -0.99 12.57 -3.17
CA PRO A 102 -0.16 12.61 -4.38
C PRO A 102 0.92 11.51 -4.45
N ARG A 103 1.23 10.87 -3.33
CA ARG A 103 2.12 9.70 -3.27
C ARG A 103 1.36 8.38 -3.38
N GLY A 104 0.04 8.43 -3.56
CA GLY A 104 -0.82 7.29 -3.84
C GLY A 104 -1.26 6.49 -2.63
N TRP A 105 -1.62 5.23 -2.86
CA TRP A 105 -2.35 4.39 -1.91
C TRP A 105 -1.70 4.30 -0.53
N PHE A 106 -0.37 4.21 -0.43
CA PHE A 106 0.27 4.07 0.87
C PHE A 106 0.19 5.36 1.71
N GLN A 107 0.28 6.55 1.08
CA GLN A 107 0.04 7.82 1.77
C GLN A 107 -1.41 7.91 2.26
N TRP A 108 -2.38 7.57 1.39
CA TRP A 108 -3.77 7.46 1.79
C TRP A 108 -3.92 6.53 2.99
N TYR A 109 -3.30 5.34 2.97
CA TYR A 109 -3.38 4.38 4.05
C TYR A 109 -2.80 4.90 5.36
N CYS A 110 -1.65 5.55 5.33
CA CYS A 110 -1.05 6.16 6.51
C CYS A 110 -2.00 7.19 7.14
N ARG A 111 -2.59 8.08 6.34
CA ARG A 111 -3.56 9.09 6.78
C ARG A 111 -4.84 8.47 7.31
N TYR A 112 -5.36 7.45 6.63
CA TYR A 112 -6.53 6.70 7.06
C TYR A 112 -6.27 5.99 8.39
N TYR A 113 -5.10 5.38 8.55
CA TYR A 113 -4.67 4.75 9.80
C TYR A 113 -4.57 5.75 10.95
N MET A 114 -4.05 6.96 10.70
CA MET A 114 -4.01 8.06 11.67
C MET A 114 -5.38 8.66 12.02
N GLY A 115 -6.43 8.23 11.37
CA GLY A 115 -7.80 8.64 11.66
C GLY A 115 -8.40 9.68 10.71
N ARG A 116 -7.76 10.00 9.57
CA ARG A 116 -8.43 10.75 8.50
C ARG A 116 -9.56 9.90 7.93
N ARG A 117 -10.70 10.55 7.66
CA ARG A 117 -11.79 9.96 6.87
C ARG A 117 -12.06 10.91 5.69
N HIS A 118 -12.18 10.34 4.49
CA HIS A 118 -12.17 11.11 3.25
C HIS A 118 -13.14 10.54 2.22
N ALA A 119 -13.64 11.37 1.30
CA ALA A 119 -14.56 10.92 0.25
C ALA A 119 -13.96 9.84 -0.66
N ASP A 120 -12.63 9.78 -0.78
CA ASP A 120 -11.92 8.76 -1.58
C ASP A 120 -11.73 7.41 -0.86
N ASP A 121 -12.11 7.29 0.41
CA ASP A 121 -11.85 6.08 1.20
C ASP A 121 -12.50 4.84 0.58
N GLU A 122 -13.73 4.94 0.13
CA GLU A 122 -14.44 3.82 -0.52
C GLU A 122 -13.69 3.32 -1.76
N ARG A 123 -13.21 4.23 -2.61
CA ARG A 123 -12.44 3.88 -3.81
C ARG A 123 -11.14 3.18 -3.47
N GLN A 124 -10.41 3.69 -2.47
CA GLN A 124 -9.13 3.12 -2.05
C GLN A 124 -9.31 1.75 -1.39
N ILE A 125 -10.35 1.58 -0.58
CA ILE A 125 -10.71 0.29 0.02
C ILE A 125 -11.10 -0.72 -1.07
N LYS A 126 -11.91 -0.33 -2.07
CA LYS A 126 -12.25 -1.19 -3.21
C LYS A 126 -11.00 -1.62 -4.00
N ARG A 127 -10.05 -0.71 -4.21
CA ARG A 127 -8.76 -1.05 -4.85
C ARG A 127 -7.99 -2.10 -4.05
N TRP A 128 -7.92 -1.93 -2.74
CA TRP A 128 -7.28 -2.91 -1.86
C TRP A 128 -8.00 -4.26 -1.92
N MET A 129 -9.34 -4.28 -1.84
CA MET A 129 -10.13 -5.50 -1.97
C MET A 129 -9.91 -6.23 -3.30
N ASN A 130 -9.75 -5.49 -4.39
CA ASN A 130 -9.51 -6.06 -5.72
C ASN A 130 -8.19 -6.82 -5.82
N MET A 131 -7.20 -6.53 -4.96
CA MET A 131 -5.91 -7.25 -4.93
C MET A 131 -6.07 -8.71 -4.50
N THR A 132 -7.13 -9.08 -3.79
CA THR A 132 -7.42 -10.49 -3.42
C THR A 132 -7.57 -11.38 -4.66
N ARG A 133 -8.07 -10.84 -5.78
CA ARG A 133 -8.21 -11.56 -7.05
C ARG A 133 -6.87 -12.07 -7.58
N HIS A 134 -5.81 -11.26 -7.49
CA HIS A 134 -4.48 -11.66 -7.95
C HIS A 134 -3.90 -12.79 -7.11
N ILE A 135 -4.13 -12.75 -5.81
CA ILE A 135 -3.73 -13.85 -4.92
C ILE A 135 -4.47 -15.14 -5.29
N SER A 136 -5.77 -15.05 -5.57
CA SER A 136 -6.57 -16.19 -6.00
C SER A 136 -6.08 -16.76 -7.33
N GLN A 137 -5.72 -15.92 -8.30
CA GLN A 137 -5.12 -16.37 -9.56
C GLN A 137 -3.77 -17.02 -9.38
N LEU A 138 -2.90 -16.48 -8.53
CA LEU A 138 -1.62 -17.13 -8.21
C LEU A 138 -1.82 -18.49 -7.56
N LYS A 139 -2.77 -18.61 -6.64
CA LYS A 139 -3.11 -19.89 -6.01
C LYS A 139 -3.63 -20.91 -7.01
N LYS A 140 -4.41 -20.46 -8.00
CA LYS A 140 -5.00 -21.34 -9.03
C LYS A 140 -3.97 -21.80 -10.05
N ASN A 141 -3.11 -20.89 -10.50
CA ASN A 141 -2.28 -21.10 -11.69
C ASN A 141 -0.82 -21.46 -11.39
N CYS A 142 -0.37 -21.32 -10.14
CA CYS A 142 1.01 -21.61 -9.76
C CYS A 142 1.08 -22.70 -8.68
N MET A 143 1.94 -23.68 -8.85
CA MET A 143 2.20 -24.69 -7.81
C MET A 143 2.76 -24.01 -6.55
N ARG A 144 2.17 -24.32 -5.38
CA ARG A 144 2.53 -23.69 -4.09
C ARG A 144 3.99 -23.88 -3.70
N SER A 145 4.62 -24.96 -4.13
CA SER A 145 6.02 -25.29 -3.87
C SER A 145 6.99 -24.60 -4.82
N SER A 146 6.53 -24.02 -5.93
CA SER A 146 7.43 -23.42 -6.90
C SER A 146 8.09 -22.15 -6.36
N PHE A 147 9.36 -21.94 -6.73
CA PHE A 147 10.08 -20.72 -6.42
C PHE A 147 9.38 -19.49 -7.02
N THR A 148 8.85 -19.64 -8.23
CA THR A 148 8.09 -18.60 -8.93
C THR A 148 6.82 -18.20 -8.17
N PHE A 149 6.07 -19.19 -7.64
CA PHE A 149 4.89 -18.92 -6.82
C PHE A 149 5.26 -18.10 -5.58
N ARG A 150 6.30 -18.52 -4.84
CA ARG A 150 6.76 -17.79 -3.64
C ARG A 150 7.21 -16.36 -3.97
N LYS A 151 7.95 -16.16 -5.07
CA LYS A 151 8.42 -14.86 -5.53
C LYS A 151 7.26 -13.95 -5.93
N LYS A 152 6.30 -14.45 -6.71
CA LYS A 152 5.10 -13.70 -7.11
C LYS A 152 4.23 -13.37 -5.90
N LEU A 153 3.97 -14.32 -5.02
CA LEU A 153 3.22 -14.12 -3.79
C LEU A 153 3.91 -13.07 -2.89
N GLY A 154 5.24 -13.08 -2.84
CA GLY A 154 6.03 -12.07 -2.15
C GLY A 154 5.82 -10.66 -2.69
N ARG A 155 5.78 -10.50 -4.03
CA ARG A 155 5.45 -9.21 -4.65
C ARG A 155 4.07 -8.71 -4.22
N TYR A 156 3.06 -9.58 -4.24
CA TYR A 156 1.71 -9.21 -3.83
C TYR A 156 1.61 -8.96 -2.32
N LYS A 157 2.27 -9.75 -1.48
CA LYS A 157 2.29 -9.51 -0.03
C LYS A 157 2.89 -8.16 0.33
N VAL A 158 3.88 -7.68 -0.42
CA VAL A 158 4.47 -6.35 -0.18
C VAL A 158 3.62 -5.22 -0.74
N ALA A 159 2.99 -5.45 -1.89
CA ALA A 159 2.01 -4.50 -2.43
C ALA A 159 0.69 -4.52 -1.65
N VAL A 160 0.41 -5.63 -0.96
CA VAL A 160 -0.87 -5.98 -0.33
C VAL A 160 -0.65 -6.63 1.04
N SER A 161 0.40 -6.25 1.74
CA SER A 161 0.77 -6.78 3.07
C SER A 161 -0.31 -6.62 4.14
N SER A 162 -1.46 -6.17 3.74
CA SER A 162 -2.65 -5.90 4.53
C SER A 162 -3.83 -6.83 4.23
N ILE A 163 -3.67 -7.89 3.41
CA ILE A 163 -4.78 -8.82 3.17
C ILE A 163 -4.81 -9.89 4.28
N PRO A 164 -5.95 -10.09 4.97
CA PRO A 164 -6.08 -11.06 6.05
C PRO A 164 -5.72 -12.48 5.60
N HIS A 165 -5.02 -13.21 6.45
CA HIS A 165 -4.66 -14.62 6.25
C HIS A 165 -5.89 -15.51 5.97
N GLN A 166 -7.07 -15.13 6.48
CA GLN A 166 -8.34 -15.84 6.31
C GLN A 166 -8.92 -15.74 4.88
N SER A 167 -8.61 -14.66 4.12
CA SER A 167 -9.09 -14.52 2.74
C SER A 167 -8.39 -15.46 1.72
N TRP A 168 -7.40 -16.21 2.18
CA TRP A 168 -6.67 -17.19 1.36
C TRP A 168 -7.50 -18.42 0.97
N ASN A 169 -8.69 -18.59 1.53
CA ASN A 169 -9.54 -19.78 1.33
C ASN A 169 -10.78 -19.54 0.45
N VAL A 170 -10.98 -18.35 -0.12
CA VAL A 170 -12.20 -18.04 -0.89
C VAL A 170 -11.97 -18.26 -2.39
N PRO A 171 -12.80 -19.08 -3.08
CA PRO A 171 -12.81 -19.15 -4.54
C PRO A 171 -13.54 -17.93 -5.11
N GLY A 172 -12.95 -17.25 -6.06
CA GLY A 172 -13.56 -16.07 -6.66
C GLY A 172 -13.40 -15.98 -8.17
N PRO A 173 -14.28 -15.24 -8.89
CA PRO A 173 -14.31 -15.17 -10.34
C PRO A 173 -13.47 -14.05 -10.96
N SER A 174 -13.11 -14.29 -12.20
CA SER A 174 -12.66 -13.46 -13.33
C SER A 174 -11.81 -12.17 -13.17
N VAL A 175 -10.92 -12.04 -14.13
CA VAL A 175 -9.87 -11.06 -14.40
C VAL A 175 -10.39 -9.61 -14.49
N VAL A 176 -9.65 -8.68 -13.86
CA VAL A 176 -9.66 -7.27 -14.23
C VAL A 176 -8.22 -6.86 -14.51
N ASP A 177 -8.03 -6.24 -15.64
CA ASP A 177 -6.77 -5.73 -16.16
C ASP A 177 -6.13 -4.71 -15.21
N LEU A 178 -4.95 -5.03 -14.69
CA LEU A 178 -4.06 -4.11 -14.00
C LEU A 178 -2.89 -3.74 -14.92
N GLY A 179 -3.20 -3.24 -16.10
CA GLY A 179 -2.28 -2.68 -17.08
C GLY A 179 -0.85 -3.22 -17.02
N GLY A 180 -0.54 -4.25 -17.79
CA GLY A 180 0.82 -4.76 -17.96
C GLY A 180 1.20 -5.98 -17.12
N MET A 181 0.24 -6.66 -16.46
CA MET A 181 0.45 -7.98 -15.85
C MET A 181 -0.10 -9.13 -16.68
N GLU A 182 -0.49 -8.85 -17.93
CA GLU A 182 -0.83 -9.89 -18.89
C GLU A 182 0.41 -10.75 -19.18
N ASN A 183 0.22 -12.07 -19.14
CA ASN A 183 1.25 -13.06 -19.52
C ASN A 183 2.49 -13.14 -18.62
N ILE A 184 2.31 -13.46 -17.34
CA ILE A 184 3.41 -13.98 -16.55
C ILE A 184 3.25 -15.50 -16.47
N PRO A 185 4.00 -16.30 -17.24
CA PRO A 185 4.00 -17.75 -17.09
C PRO A 185 4.50 -18.16 -15.69
N CYS A 186 3.97 -19.23 -15.17
CA CYS A 186 4.45 -19.81 -13.91
C CYS A 186 5.81 -20.47 -14.09
#